data_881fc73362e325a983d81100605836ca
#
_entry.id   881fc73362e325a983d81100605836ca
#
_cell.length_a   1.000
_cell.length_b   1.000
_cell.length_c   1.000
_cell.angle_alpha   90.00
_cell.angle_beta   90.00
_cell.angle_gamma   90.00
#
_symmetry.space_group_name_H-M   'P 1'
#
loop_
_entity.id
_entity.type
_entity.pdbx_description
1 polymer ?
#
loop_
_entity_poly.entity_id
_entity_poly.type
_entity_poly.pdbx_seq_one_letter_code
_entity_poly.pdbx_strand_id
1 'polypeptide(L)'
;KKSNVNIGFSFSKEKNRIRIPVPKQIFGKIEIESELGDITLGAVQTDSLSVFTETGSVTVRETQTKKMDIKPELGSVKITRSTGDIIIDNEMGNVEVAADSLDHNFNINNEMGSIHISTKKEPSDLFISASSEMGSIRIFDKKTGAFRAGDQTKEMELKTEMGNITVEHSN
;
A
#
# COMPACT_ATOMS: atom_id res chain seq x y z
N LYS A 1 25.60 -7.54 -8.95
CA LYS A 1 25.39 -6.89 -7.63
C LYS A 1 24.23 -5.92 -7.79
N LYS A 2 23.12 -6.09 -7.03
CA LYS A 2 21.97 -5.16 -7.08
C LYS A 2 22.35 -3.86 -6.39
N SER A 3 21.97 -2.74 -6.97
CA SER A 3 22.18 -1.41 -6.40
C SER A 3 21.08 -1.08 -5.39
N ASN A 4 21.43 -0.34 -4.35
CA ASN A 4 20.48 0.25 -3.42
C ASN A 4 20.37 1.75 -3.72
N VAL A 5 19.17 2.30 -3.57
CA VAL A 5 18.89 3.72 -3.70
C VAL A 5 18.22 4.20 -2.43
N ASN A 6 18.79 5.24 -1.84
CA ASN A 6 18.21 5.95 -0.70
C ASN A 6 18.00 7.40 -1.14
N ILE A 7 16.81 7.93 -0.92
CA ILE A 7 16.41 9.27 -1.33
C ILE A 7 15.72 9.93 -0.14
N GLY A 8 16.37 10.90 0.46
CA GLY A 8 15.82 11.73 1.53
C GLY A 8 15.62 13.16 1.06
N PHE A 9 14.49 13.77 1.42
CA PHE A 9 14.18 15.16 1.11
C PHE A 9 13.65 15.88 2.35
N SER A 10 14.20 17.09 2.58
CA SER A 10 13.68 18.05 3.55
C SER A 10 13.34 19.33 2.81
N PHE A 11 12.08 19.80 2.88
CA PHE A 11 11.62 20.99 2.17
C PHE A 11 11.07 22.07 3.08
N SER A 12 11.42 23.31 2.78
CA SER A 12 10.78 24.52 3.32
C SER A 12 9.80 25.11 2.31
N LYS A 13 8.52 25.18 2.66
CA LYS A 13 7.41 26.03 2.15
C LYS A 13 7.13 26.21 0.65
N GLU A 14 7.89 25.74 -0.31
CA GLU A 14 7.55 25.90 -1.72
C GLU A 14 7.16 24.56 -2.36
N LYS A 15 6.14 24.56 -3.24
CA LYS A 15 5.72 23.39 -4.02
C LYS A 15 6.78 23.04 -5.08
N ASN A 16 7.89 22.52 -4.66
CA ASN A 16 8.93 22.06 -5.57
C ASN A 16 8.68 20.59 -5.95
N ARG A 17 8.69 20.32 -7.24
CA ARG A 17 8.64 18.95 -7.76
C ARG A 17 10.05 18.49 -8.09
N ILE A 18 10.53 17.47 -7.42
CA ILE A 18 11.75 16.76 -7.80
C ILE A 18 11.36 15.55 -8.62
N ARG A 19 12.01 15.39 -9.76
CA ARG A 19 11.87 14.19 -10.58
C ARG A 19 13.22 13.48 -10.65
N ILE A 20 13.24 12.26 -10.15
CA ILE A 20 14.44 11.43 -10.17
C ILE A 20 14.20 10.32 -11.20
N PRO A 21 14.88 10.36 -12.35
CA PRO A 21 14.83 9.26 -13.30
C PRO A 21 15.59 8.06 -12.71
N VAL A 22 14.88 6.96 -12.56
CA VAL A 22 15.46 5.71 -12.08
C VAL A 22 15.77 4.82 -13.28
N PRO A 23 17.00 4.32 -13.44
CA PRO A 23 17.35 3.42 -14.55
C PRO A 23 16.48 2.16 -14.55
N LYS A 24 16.21 1.60 -15.74
CA LYS A 24 15.52 0.31 -15.88
C LYS A 24 16.46 -0.82 -15.47
N GLN A 25 16.53 -1.08 -14.18
CA GLN A 25 17.28 -2.19 -13.61
C GLN A 25 16.57 -2.72 -12.37
N ILE A 26 16.94 -3.90 -11.91
CA ILE A 26 16.42 -4.46 -10.65
C ILE A 26 17.29 -3.94 -9.51
N PHE A 27 16.67 -3.24 -8.56
CA PHE A 27 17.32 -2.74 -7.36
C PHE A 27 17.25 -3.80 -6.23
N GLY A 28 18.20 -3.77 -5.31
CA GLY A 28 18.12 -4.53 -4.07
C GLY A 28 17.15 -3.87 -3.10
N LYS A 29 17.32 -2.56 -2.88
CA LYS A 29 16.45 -1.75 -2.01
C LYS A 29 16.25 -0.37 -2.63
N ILE A 30 15.02 0.14 -2.53
CA ILE A 30 14.69 1.55 -2.73
C ILE A 30 14.13 2.06 -1.42
N GLU A 31 14.66 3.16 -0.93
CA GLU A 31 14.25 3.83 0.30
C GLU A 31 14.00 5.31 0.00
N ILE A 32 12.85 5.82 0.39
CA ILE A 32 12.42 7.19 0.16
C ILE A 32 11.91 7.75 1.47
N GLU A 33 12.47 8.86 1.90
CA GLU A 33 12.06 9.61 3.08
C GLU A 33 11.75 11.05 2.71
N SER A 34 10.64 11.59 3.21
CA SER A 34 10.22 12.98 2.99
C SER A 34 9.52 13.53 4.23
N GLU A 35 9.87 14.72 4.63
CA GLU A 35 9.13 15.44 5.69
C GLU A 35 7.84 16.06 5.14
N LEU A 36 7.90 16.63 3.94
CA LEU A 36 6.78 17.35 3.34
C LEU A 36 6.72 17.17 1.82
N GLY A 37 5.58 16.70 1.33
CA GLY A 37 5.28 16.63 -0.10
C GLY A 37 4.84 15.23 -0.54
N ASP A 38 4.11 15.21 -1.65
CA ASP A 38 3.59 13.97 -2.22
C ASP A 38 4.70 13.16 -2.90
N ILE A 39 4.70 11.87 -2.66
CA ILE A 39 5.61 10.91 -3.28
C ILE A 39 4.87 10.14 -4.36
N THR A 40 5.42 10.13 -5.57
CA THR A 40 4.90 9.29 -6.65
C THR A 40 6.03 8.41 -7.19
N LEU A 41 5.85 7.11 -7.09
CA LEU A 41 6.76 6.10 -7.63
C LEU A 41 6.05 5.31 -8.73
N GLY A 42 6.73 5.07 -9.84
CA GLY A 42 6.17 4.30 -10.95
C GLY A 42 7.17 3.42 -11.67
N ALA A 43 6.70 2.26 -12.11
CA ALA A 43 7.38 1.33 -13.01
C ALA A 43 8.81 0.93 -12.57
N VAL A 44 8.99 0.59 -11.31
CA VAL A 44 10.28 0.09 -10.79
C VAL A 44 10.24 -1.39 -10.43
N GLN A 45 11.41 -2.02 -10.47
CA GLN A 45 11.62 -3.38 -9.98
C GLN A 45 12.66 -3.35 -8.85
N THR A 46 12.29 -3.89 -7.69
CA THR A 46 13.16 -3.93 -6.52
C THR A 46 12.87 -5.16 -5.67
N ASP A 47 13.82 -5.61 -4.84
CA ASP A 47 13.52 -6.63 -3.85
C ASP A 47 12.76 -6.03 -2.66
N SER A 48 13.05 -4.79 -2.30
CA SER A 48 12.40 -4.08 -1.18
C SER A 48 12.17 -2.61 -1.51
N LEU A 49 10.97 -2.13 -1.24
CA LEU A 49 10.59 -0.72 -1.29
C LEU A 49 10.20 -0.26 0.11
N SER A 50 10.81 0.81 0.59
CA SER A 50 10.45 1.48 1.85
C SER A 50 10.16 2.94 1.57
N VAL A 51 9.00 3.43 2.01
CA VAL A 51 8.58 4.83 1.84
C VAL A 51 8.10 5.36 3.18
N PHE A 52 8.70 6.44 3.64
CA PHE A 52 8.27 7.18 4.81
C PHE A 52 7.98 8.63 4.43
N THR A 53 6.89 9.21 4.94
CA THR A 53 6.60 10.64 4.82
C THR A 53 5.81 11.14 6.03
N GLU A 54 6.23 12.28 6.58
CA GLU A 54 5.47 12.92 7.67
C GLU A 54 4.18 13.56 7.11
N THR A 55 4.28 14.32 6.04
CA THR A 55 3.14 15.02 5.46
C THR A 55 3.15 14.93 3.93
N GLY A 56 2.21 14.19 3.37
CA GLY A 56 2.06 14.03 1.94
C GLY A 56 1.49 12.67 1.56
N SER A 57 0.87 12.59 0.42
CA SER A 57 0.30 11.35 -0.09
C SER A 57 1.35 10.51 -0.82
N VAL A 58 1.24 9.19 -0.69
CA VAL A 58 2.11 8.24 -1.37
C VAL A 58 1.34 7.53 -2.48
N THR A 59 1.83 7.63 -3.69
CA THR A 59 1.28 6.91 -4.85
C THR A 59 2.33 5.97 -5.43
N VAL A 60 2.02 4.67 -5.48
CA VAL A 60 2.87 3.64 -6.09
C VAL A 60 2.13 2.98 -7.24
N ARG A 61 2.77 2.92 -8.40
CA ARG A 61 2.16 2.36 -9.62
C ARG A 61 3.12 1.43 -10.33
N GLU A 62 2.58 0.30 -10.84
CA GLU A 62 3.32 -0.61 -11.73
C GLU A 62 4.68 -1.07 -11.15
N THR A 63 4.75 -1.17 -9.83
CA THR A 63 5.97 -1.55 -9.11
C THR A 63 5.97 -3.05 -8.85
N GLN A 64 7.09 -3.70 -9.17
CA GLN A 64 7.30 -5.11 -8.86
C GLN A 64 8.32 -5.22 -7.72
N THR A 65 7.89 -5.75 -6.60
CA THR A 65 8.76 -5.94 -5.43
C THR A 65 8.44 -7.25 -4.72
N LYS A 66 9.34 -7.73 -3.88
CA LYS A 66 9.03 -8.83 -2.94
C LYS A 66 8.32 -8.30 -1.71
N LYS A 67 8.70 -7.09 -1.25
CA LYS A 67 8.13 -6.44 -0.08
C LYS A 67 8.05 -4.94 -0.26
N MET A 68 6.92 -4.38 0.13
CA MET A 68 6.63 -2.95 0.14
C MET A 68 6.24 -2.54 1.56
N ASP A 69 6.91 -1.53 2.11
CA ASP A 69 6.68 -0.98 3.45
C ASP A 69 6.44 0.53 3.31
N ILE A 70 5.22 0.99 3.56
CA ILE A 70 4.80 2.38 3.34
C ILE A 70 4.23 2.95 4.63
N LYS A 71 4.84 4.02 5.13
CA LYS A 71 4.51 4.66 6.41
C LYS A 71 4.34 6.17 6.25
N PRO A 72 3.18 6.64 5.82
CA PRO A 72 2.85 8.06 5.93
C PRO A 72 2.24 8.33 7.31
N GLU A 73 2.55 9.50 7.89
CA GLU A 73 1.82 9.98 9.07
C GLU A 73 0.54 10.71 8.65
N LEU A 74 0.67 11.75 7.81
CA LEU A 74 -0.44 12.55 7.32
C LEU A 74 -0.52 12.52 5.80
N GLY A 75 -1.40 11.69 5.25
CA GLY A 75 -1.62 11.59 3.81
C GLY A 75 -2.27 10.28 3.40
N SER A 76 -2.72 10.21 2.18
CA SER A 76 -3.35 9.01 1.65
C SER A 76 -2.33 8.12 0.92
N VAL A 77 -2.57 6.82 0.96
CA VAL A 77 -1.79 5.83 0.20
C VAL A 77 -2.60 5.31 -0.97
N LYS A 78 -2.01 5.34 -2.15
CA LYS A 78 -2.60 4.73 -3.34
C LYS A 78 -1.62 3.80 -4.03
N ILE A 79 -1.96 2.51 -4.11
CA ILE A 79 -1.17 1.50 -4.80
C ILE A 79 -1.98 0.94 -5.97
N THR A 80 -1.39 0.93 -7.16
CA THR A 80 -2.07 0.43 -8.35
C THR A 80 -1.16 -0.48 -9.18
N ARG A 81 -1.67 -1.62 -9.62
CA ARG A 81 -0.97 -2.58 -10.50
C ARG A 81 0.44 -2.91 -10.02
N SER A 82 0.60 -3.07 -8.72
CA SER A 82 1.88 -3.41 -8.09
C SER A 82 1.81 -4.80 -7.47
N THR A 83 2.96 -5.45 -7.31
CA THR A 83 3.06 -6.80 -6.78
C THR A 83 4.06 -6.89 -5.64
N GLY A 84 3.87 -7.87 -4.75
CA GLY A 84 4.69 -8.14 -3.57
C GLY A 84 3.90 -8.04 -2.28
N ASP A 85 4.47 -8.51 -1.18
CA ASP A 85 3.87 -8.37 0.14
C ASP A 85 3.80 -6.89 0.53
N ILE A 86 2.64 -6.43 1.01
CA ILE A 86 2.36 -5.02 1.29
C ILE A 86 2.18 -4.83 2.79
N ILE A 87 2.94 -3.90 3.34
CA ILE A 87 2.79 -3.41 4.71
C ILE A 87 2.51 -1.91 4.63
N ILE A 88 1.41 -1.47 5.24
CA ILE A 88 1.06 -0.05 5.36
C ILE A 88 0.74 0.23 6.81
N ASP A 89 1.37 1.26 7.34
CA ASP A 89 1.10 1.81 8.66
C ASP A 89 0.86 3.32 8.48
N ASN A 90 -0.40 3.75 8.55
CA ASN A 90 -0.85 5.10 8.23
C ASN A 90 -1.65 5.67 9.41
N GLU A 91 -1.28 6.86 9.86
CA GLU A 91 -2.02 7.50 10.96
C GLU A 91 -3.29 8.20 10.44
N MET A 92 -3.16 9.03 9.41
CA MET A 92 -4.31 9.81 8.92
C MET A 92 -4.37 9.89 7.40
N GLY A 93 -5.44 9.37 6.84
CA GLY A 93 -5.73 9.39 5.40
C GLY A 93 -6.36 8.09 4.94
N ASN A 94 -6.70 8.00 3.67
CA ASN A 94 -7.28 6.79 3.11
C ASN A 94 -6.20 5.90 2.49
N VAL A 95 -6.42 4.60 2.57
CA VAL A 95 -5.60 3.60 1.90
C VAL A 95 -6.40 2.97 0.75
N GLU A 96 -5.89 3.10 -0.46
CA GLU A 96 -6.49 2.51 -1.67
C GLU A 96 -5.49 1.57 -2.35
N VAL A 97 -5.85 0.31 -2.52
CA VAL A 97 -5.06 -0.67 -3.23
C VAL A 97 -5.88 -1.28 -4.37
N ALA A 98 -5.45 -1.07 -5.61
CA ALA A 98 -6.04 -1.69 -6.79
C ALA A 98 -5.05 -2.68 -7.40
N ALA A 99 -5.31 -3.97 -7.20
CA ALA A 99 -4.45 -5.07 -7.61
C ALA A 99 -5.11 -5.91 -8.72
N ASP A 100 -4.31 -6.53 -9.57
CA ASP A 100 -4.82 -7.49 -10.53
C ASP A 100 -5.21 -8.82 -9.86
N SER A 101 -4.50 -9.20 -8.79
CA SER A 101 -4.80 -10.35 -7.92
C SER A 101 -4.34 -10.08 -6.49
N LEU A 102 -4.89 -10.83 -5.52
CA LEU A 102 -4.53 -10.77 -4.11
C LEU A 102 -3.63 -11.97 -3.70
N ASP A 103 -2.67 -12.32 -4.55
CA ASP A 103 -1.78 -13.48 -4.37
C ASP A 103 -0.55 -13.17 -3.50
N HIS A 104 -0.64 -12.17 -2.63
CA HIS A 104 0.42 -11.69 -1.73
C HIS A 104 -0.13 -11.49 -0.32
N ASN A 105 0.76 -11.32 0.64
CA ASN A 105 0.36 -10.95 1.99
C ASN A 105 0.16 -9.44 2.11
N PHE A 106 -0.85 -9.05 2.90
CA PHE A 106 -1.16 -7.66 3.21
C PHE A 106 -1.25 -7.49 4.72
N ASN A 107 -0.60 -6.46 5.23
CA ASN A 107 -0.78 -6.00 6.59
C ASN A 107 -0.98 -4.49 6.54
N ILE A 108 -2.23 -4.05 6.70
CA ILE A 108 -2.61 -2.65 6.59
C ILE A 108 -3.24 -2.20 7.90
N ASN A 109 -2.55 -1.30 8.57
CA ASN A 109 -3.03 -0.59 9.74
C ASN A 109 -3.25 0.89 9.39
N ASN A 110 -4.43 1.42 9.71
CA ASN A 110 -4.80 2.80 9.45
C ASN A 110 -5.56 3.35 10.66
N GLU A 111 -5.04 4.36 11.32
CA GLU A 111 -5.76 4.89 12.49
C GLU A 111 -7.02 5.63 12.06
N MET A 112 -6.89 6.66 11.23
CA MET A 112 -8.01 7.51 10.81
C MET A 112 -8.16 7.57 9.30
N GLY A 113 -9.19 6.91 8.77
CA GLY A 113 -9.55 6.87 7.36
C GLY A 113 -9.97 5.48 6.90
N SER A 114 -10.44 5.39 5.69
CA SER A 114 -10.96 4.16 5.13
C SER A 114 -9.90 3.37 4.39
N ILE A 115 -10.03 2.04 4.43
CA ILE A 115 -9.23 1.09 3.64
C ILE A 115 -10.11 0.54 2.53
N HIS A 116 -9.67 0.73 1.29
CA HIS A 116 -10.36 0.22 0.10
C HIS A 116 -9.39 -0.64 -0.73
N ILE A 117 -9.73 -1.91 -0.90
CA ILE A 117 -8.96 -2.84 -1.70
C ILE A 117 -9.84 -3.36 -2.83
N SER A 118 -9.36 -3.26 -4.05
CA SER A 118 -10.04 -3.81 -5.22
C SER A 118 -9.15 -4.80 -5.99
N THR A 119 -9.76 -5.85 -6.52
CA THR A 119 -9.07 -6.88 -7.30
C THR A 119 -9.86 -7.28 -8.53
N LYS A 120 -9.15 -7.62 -9.61
CA LYS A 120 -9.81 -8.13 -10.83
C LYS A 120 -10.09 -9.63 -10.75
N LYS A 121 -9.25 -10.39 -10.03
CA LYS A 121 -9.37 -11.85 -9.94
C LYS A 121 -10.00 -12.26 -8.63
N GLU A 122 -10.85 -13.28 -8.69
CA GLU A 122 -11.36 -13.98 -7.51
C GLU A 122 -10.16 -14.58 -6.74
N PRO A 123 -10.02 -14.31 -5.44
CA PRO A 123 -9.00 -14.96 -4.64
C PRO A 123 -9.23 -16.46 -4.54
N SER A 124 -8.21 -17.25 -4.81
CA SER A 124 -8.26 -18.71 -4.74
C SER A 124 -7.55 -19.31 -3.53
N ASP A 125 -6.67 -18.54 -2.89
CA ASP A 125 -5.85 -18.99 -1.76
C ASP A 125 -5.52 -17.82 -0.82
N LEU A 126 -6.51 -17.41 -0.01
CA LEU A 126 -6.42 -16.21 0.81
C LEU A 126 -7.27 -16.31 2.08
N PHE A 127 -6.71 -15.89 3.20
CA PHE A 127 -7.44 -15.56 4.41
C PHE A 127 -7.44 -14.04 4.60
N ILE A 128 -8.62 -13.43 4.72
CA ILE A 128 -8.79 -12.01 5.07
C ILE A 128 -9.32 -11.92 6.50
N SER A 129 -8.67 -11.12 7.32
CA SER A 129 -9.12 -10.67 8.63
C SER A 129 -9.20 -9.15 8.64
N ALA A 130 -10.36 -8.59 8.92
CA ALA A 130 -10.59 -7.15 8.95
C ALA A 130 -11.27 -6.73 10.25
N SER A 131 -10.80 -5.63 10.86
CA SER A 131 -11.36 -5.04 12.07
C SER A 131 -11.43 -3.52 11.96
N SER A 132 -12.53 -2.94 12.43
CA SER A 132 -12.74 -1.51 12.56
C SER A 132 -13.40 -1.21 13.90
N GLU A 133 -12.88 -0.26 14.67
CA GLU A 133 -13.51 0.13 15.94
C GLU A 133 -14.74 1.01 15.67
N MET A 134 -14.62 1.96 14.74
CA MET A 134 -15.71 2.87 14.37
C MET A 134 -15.86 2.92 12.86
N GLY A 135 -16.66 2.00 12.30
CA GLY A 135 -16.92 1.93 10.86
C GLY A 135 -17.59 0.63 10.44
N SER A 136 -17.78 0.47 9.17
CA SER A 136 -18.38 -0.72 8.56
C SER A 136 -17.33 -1.54 7.81
N ILE A 137 -17.50 -2.87 7.84
CA ILE A 137 -16.63 -3.78 7.10
C ILE A 137 -17.46 -4.50 6.04
N ARG A 138 -16.94 -4.52 4.82
CA ARG A 138 -17.51 -5.26 3.70
C ARG A 138 -16.42 -5.98 2.93
N ILE A 139 -16.55 -7.27 2.78
CA ILE A 139 -15.64 -8.12 2.00
C ILE A 139 -16.47 -8.87 0.96
N PHE A 140 -16.23 -8.62 -0.33
CA PHE A 140 -16.94 -9.22 -1.47
C PHE A 140 -18.46 -9.24 -1.26
N ASP A 141 -19.05 -8.05 -1.09
CA ASP A 141 -20.49 -7.80 -0.89
C ASP A 141 -21.09 -8.34 0.42
N LYS A 142 -20.29 -8.98 1.26
CA LYS A 142 -20.74 -9.48 2.56
C LYS A 142 -20.31 -8.54 3.69
N LYS A 143 -21.23 -8.26 4.61
CA LYS A 143 -20.91 -7.56 5.87
C LYS A 143 -20.24 -8.56 6.83
N THR A 144 -18.95 -8.72 6.73
CA THR A 144 -18.15 -9.66 7.52
C THR A 144 -16.74 -9.14 7.73
N GLY A 145 -16.13 -9.47 8.86
CA GLY A 145 -14.72 -9.19 9.14
C GLY A 145 -13.77 -10.33 8.72
N ALA A 146 -14.27 -11.38 8.08
CA ALA A 146 -13.41 -12.49 7.67
C ALA A 146 -13.88 -13.11 6.34
N PHE A 147 -12.91 -13.54 5.54
CA PHE A 147 -13.12 -14.28 4.29
C PHE A 147 -12.06 -15.37 4.17
N ARG A 148 -12.43 -16.50 3.59
CA ARG A 148 -11.52 -17.64 3.37
C ARG A 148 -11.72 -18.23 2.00
N ALA A 149 -10.59 -18.48 1.31
CA ALA A 149 -10.53 -19.19 0.04
C ALA A 149 -9.32 -20.13 0.02
N GLY A 150 -9.48 -21.33 -0.50
CA GLY A 150 -8.41 -22.32 -0.67
C GLY A 150 -7.68 -22.70 0.61
N ASP A 151 -6.41 -23.01 0.48
CA ASP A 151 -5.55 -23.47 1.57
C ASP A 151 -5.08 -22.35 2.52
N GLN A 152 -5.42 -21.10 2.21
CA GLN A 152 -5.13 -19.91 3.01
C GLN A 152 -3.62 -19.71 3.27
N THR A 153 -2.80 -19.94 2.25
CA THR A 153 -1.34 -19.72 2.35
C THR A 153 -0.97 -18.23 2.28
N LYS A 154 -1.91 -17.38 1.87
CA LYS A 154 -1.79 -15.92 1.89
C LYS A 154 -2.70 -15.33 2.94
N GLU A 155 -2.23 -14.27 3.58
CA GLU A 155 -2.94 -13.60 4.65
C GLU A 155 -3.07 -12.09 4.35
N MET A 156 -4.27 -11.56 4.60
CA MET A 156 -4.57 -10.15 4.52
C MET A 156 -5.15 -9.70 5.86
N GLU A 157 -4.39 -8.93 6.61
CA GLU A 157 -4.82 -8.31 7.85
C GLU A 157 -5.09 -6.83 7.61
N LEU A 158 -6.31 -6.38 7.88
CA LEU A 158 -6.77 -5.00 7.67
C LEU A 158 -7.32 -4.45 8.98
N LYS A 159 -6.77 -3.34 9.45
CA LYS A 159 -7.22 -2.68 10.67
C LYS A 159 -7.43 -1.19 10.44
N THR A 160 -8.49 -0.63 11.00
CA THR A 160 -8.67 0.81 11.15
C THR A 160 -9.37 1.10 12.48
N GLU A 161 -9.01 2.20 13.12
CA GLU A 161 -9.75 2.64 14.30
C GLU A 161 -11.01 3.40 13.87
N MET A 162 -10.86 4.39 12.98
CA MET A 162 -11.97 5.23 12.51
C MET A 162 -12.05 5.23 10.98
N GLY A 163 -12.94 4.40 10.42
CA GLY A 163 -13.16 4.33 8.98
C GLY A 163 -13.77 3.01 8.52
N ASN A 164 -14.11 2.95 7.26
CA ASN A 164 -14.68 1.75 6.67
C ASN A 164 -13.58 0.89 6.04
N ILE A 165 -13.81 -0.42 6.04
CA ILE A 165 -12.97 -1.36 5.29
C ILE A 165 -13.82 -1.98 4.19
N THR A 166 -13.36 -1.86 2.95
CA THR A 166 -14.02 -2.45 1.79
C THR A 166 -13.02 -3.25 0.98
N VAL A 167 -13.32 -4.51 0.72
CA VAL A 167 -12.62 -5.36 -0.24
C VAL A 167 -13.62 -5.81 -1.30
N GLU A 168 -13.35 -5.54 -2.56
CA GLU A 168 -14.31 -5.78 -3.64
C GLU A 168 -13.65 -6.21 -4.96
N HIS A 169 -14.49 -6.68 -5.89
CA HIS A 169 -14.06 -6.88 -7.27
C HIS A 169 -14.10 -5.56 -8.02
N SER A 170 -13.02 -5.24 -8.73
CA SER A 170 -13.01 -4.13 -9.68
C SER A 170 -13.77 -4.50 -10.94
N ASN A 171 -14.69 -3.65 -11.36
CA ASN A 171 -15.38 -3.77 -12.65
C ASN A 171 -14.43 -3.60 -13.85
#